data_b951c529ddcac3c2fbaf2ef2782edb03
#
_entry.id   b951c529ddcac3c2fbaf2ef2782edb03
#
_cell.length_a   1.000
_cell.length_b   1.000
_cell.length_c   1.000
_cell.angle_alpha   90.00
_cell.angle_beta   90.00
_cell.angle_gamma   90.00
#
_symmetry.space_group_name_H-M   'P 1'
#
loop_
_entity.id
_entity.type
_entity.pdbx_description
1 polymer ?
#
loop_
_entity_poly.entity_id
_entity_poly.type
_entity_poly.pdbx_seq_one_letter_code
_entity_poly.pdbx_strand_id
1 'polypeptide(L)'
;VGTAPIVLPDWHPIRVAEDVAMLDNMTLGRVDFGVAKGINERSTIQFNPDADRRNNDKVMRLYQENLEIILKAWNNEVFTHKGEFWEFPVPGWQEKNRFFEPLDPRYHDENGEYKAMYIHPRPYTDKHPPVWLMSNAPPTFKLAGEKGWGVISMSAGPKATLSCWETYRDALAKSSNREVELGEGVGVCTSFYVGETMQEAIDTIRPAINAYYEFLGGSRPAGEWTKRGYLDIGEEMTPEDDKMDWFDFLNKRGIIVVGDADYVADRFAEKQETIGLDHLMLMQQYTGVPYEKILASWKRLFESVVPRFGTQSIAQKREDINA
;
A
#
# COMPACT_ATOMS: atom_id res chain seq x y z
N VAL A 1 10.65 -0.88 7.24
CA VAL A 1 10.21 0.42 6.67
C VAL A 1 9.47 0.14 5.38
N GLY A 2 8.30 0.79 5.14
CA GLY A 2 7.55 0.55 3.92
C GLY A 2 7.01 1.84 3.31
N THR A 3 6.77 1.81 2.01
CA THR A 3 6.01 2.85 1.33
C THR A 3 4.53 2.51 1.39
N ALA A 4 3.65 3.52 1.64
CA ALA A 4 2.24 3.23 1.88
C ALA A 4 1.29 4.29 1.29
N PRO A 5 1.12 4.29 -0.04
CA PRO A 5 1.89 3.69 -1.13
C PRO A 5 2.67 4.71 -1.97
N ILE A 6 3.57 4.25 -2.82
CA ILE A 6 4.02 5.03 -3.98
C ILE A 6 2.93 4.96 -5.07
N VAL A 7 2.48 6.11 -5.54
CA VAL A 7 1.52 6.20 -6.64
C VAL A 7 2.29 6.11 -7.95
N LEU A 8 2.46 4.88 -8.48
CA LEU A 8 3.37 4.64 -9.62
C LEU A 8 3.10 5.49 -10.86
N PRO A 9 1.85 5.81 -11.27
CA PRO A 9 1.61 6.68 -12.40
C PRO A 9 2.18 8.09 -12.30
N ASP A 10 2.47 8.57 -11.08
CA ASP A 10 3.01 9.91 -10.84
C ASP A 10 4.53 9.99 -11.03
N TRP A 11 5.20 8.84 -11.17
CA TRP A 11 6.66 8.73 -11.11
C TRP A 11 7.25 8.02 -12.33
N HIS A 12 8.47 8.41 -12.66
CA HIS A 12 9.28 7.69 -13.65
C HIS A 12 9.72 6.33 -13.06
N PRO A 13 9.43 5.18 -13.73
CA PRO A 13 9.63 3.85 -13.13
C PRO A 13 11.09 3.55 -12.77
N ILE A 14 12.06 4.00 -13.57
CA ILE A 14 13.49 3.81 -13.28
C ILE A 14 13.89 4.54 -12.00
N ARG A 15 13.38 5.77 -11.77
CA ARG A 15 13.66 6.50 -10.54
C ARG A 15 13.11 5.80 -9.31
N VAL A 16 11.89 5.30 -9.41
CA VAL A 16 11.33 4.50 -8.30
C VAL A 16 12.17 3.26 -8.03
N ALA A 17 12.63 2.57 -9.09
CA ALA A 17 13.47 1.39 -8.94
C ALA A 17 14.80 1.70 -8.23
N GLU A 18 15.46 2.80 -8.59
CA GLU A 18 16.71 3.24 -7.95
C GLU A 18 16.51 3.70 -6.50
N ASP A 19 15.50 4.56 -6.26
CA ASP A 19 15.24 5.14 -4.94
C ASP A 19 14.87 4.05 -3.92
N VAL A 20 14.02 3.10 -4.32
CA VAL A 20 13.63 1.98 -3.44
C VAL A 20 14.80 1.01 -3.24
N ALA A 21 15.61 0.74 -4.27
CA ALA A 21 16.81 -0.07 -4.11
C ALA A 21 17.83 0.59 -3.17
N MET A 22 18.00 1.92 -3.26
CA MET A 22 18.82 2.68 -2.31
C MET A 22 18.30 2.54 -0.88
N LEU A 23 17.00 2.72 -0.67
CA LEU A 23 16.37 2.57 0.65
C LEU A 23 16.54 1.14 1.19
N ASP A 24 16.42 0.13 0.33
CA ASP A 24 16.60 -1.28 0.71
C ASP A 24 18.05 -1.55 1.17
N ASN A 25 19.05 -1.00 0.47
CA ASN A 25 20.45 -1.05 0.91
C ASN A 25 20.67 -0.32 2.24
N MET A 26 20.13 0.88 2.40
CA MET A 26 20.26 1.66 3.65
C MET A 26 19.62 0.96 4.84
N THR A 27 18.60 0.17 4.61
CA THR A 27 17.86 -0.55 5.66
C THR A 27 18.24 -2.02 5.78
N LEU A 28 19.22 -2.50 4.99
CA LEU A 28 19.68 -3.90 5.00
C LEU A 28 18.52 -4.90 4.77
N GLY A 29 17.75 -4.70 3.69
CA GLY A 29 16.69 -5.60 3.26
C GLY A 29 15.40 -5.50 4.07
N ARG A 30 15.15 -4.38 4.79
CA ARG A 30 13.95 -4.20 5.62
C ARG A 30 12.90 -3.27 4.99
N VAL A 31 12.85 -3.22 3.66
CA VAL A 31 11.86 -2.43 2.92
C VAL A 31 10.67 -3.29 2.51
N ASP A 32 9.47 -2.77 2.70
CA ASP A 32 8.24 -3.24 2.07
C ASP A 32 7.85 -2.23 0.97
N PHE A 33 7.76 -2.70 -0.25
CA PHE A 33 7.46 -1.86 -1.42
C PHE A 33 5.95 -1.77 -1.65
N GLY A 34 5.31 -0.82 -0.99
CA GLY A 34 3.88 -0.56 -1.13
C GLY A 34 3.57 0.35 -2.32
N VAL A 35 2.68 -0.08 -3.22
CA VAL A 35 2.34 0.61 -4.46
C VAL A 35 0.84 0.73 -4.69
N ALA A 36 0.44 1.80 -5.38
CA ALA A 36 -0.93 2.01 -5.79
C ALA A 36 -1.05 2.76 -7.13
N LYS A 37 -2.23 2.65 -7.73
CA LYS A 37 -2.60 3.41 -8.93
C LYS A 37 -2.85 4.90 -8.64
N GLY A 38 -3.11 5.25 -7.39
CA GLY A 38 -3.54 6.58 -6.98
C GLY A 38 -5.05 6.77 -7.04
N ILE A 39 -5.50 7.78 -6.32
CA ILE A 39 -6.92 8.07 -6.10
C ILE A 39 -7.28 9.54 -6.35
N ASN A 40 -6.30 10.44 -6.41
CA ASN A 40 -6.54 11.87 -6.56
C ASN A 40 -6.31 12.30 -8.01
N GLU A 41 -7.41 12.51 -8.75
CA GLU A 41 -7.40 12.90 -10.16
C GLU A 41 -6.64 14.21 -10.40
N ARG A 42 -6.87 15.21 -9.57
CA ARG A 42 -6.29 16.54 -9.76
C ARG A 42 -4.77 16.57 -9.60
N SER A 43 -4.21 15.78 -8.68
CA SER A 43 -2.77 15.76 -8.46
C SER A 43 -2.04 14.89 -9.46
N THR A 44 -2.52 13.70 -9.77
CA THR A 44 -1.84 12.78 -10.67
C THR A 44 -1.62 13.36 -12.05
N ILE A 45 -2.63 14.01 -12.64
CA ILE A 45 -2.52 14.63 -13.96
C ILE A 45 -1.48 15.78 -14.01
N GLN A 46 -1.18 16.42 -12.89
CA GLN A 46 -0.17 17.48 -12.83
C GLN A 46 1.26 16.94 -12.88
N PHE A 47 1.47 15.70 -12.39
CA PHE A 47 2.78 15.04 -12.44
C PHE A 47 3.00 14.31 -13.76
N ASN A 48 1.95 13.68 -14.29
CA ASN A 48 2.01 12.91 -15.52
C ASN A 48 0.69 13.05 -16.30
N PRO A 49 0.70 13.66 -17.50
CA PRO A 49 -0.51 13.79 -18.33
C PRO A 49 -1.14 12.44 -18.73
N ASP A 50 -0.34 11.37 -18.78
CA ASP A 50 -0.83 10.02 -19.08
C ASP A 50 -1.55 9.40 -17.87
N ALA A 51 -1.39 9.96 -16.68
CA ALA A 51 -2.10 9.56 -15.45
C ALA A 51 -3.46 10.23 -15.27
N ASP A 52 -4.10 10.67 -16.36
CA ASP A 52 -5.44 11.27 -16.35
C ASP A 52 -6.51 10.24 -16.00
N ARG A 53 -6.99 10.27 -14.75
CA ARG A 53 -7.97 9.32 -14.22
C ARG A 53 -9.37 9.40 -14.84
N ARG A 54 -9.66 10.42 -15.65
CA ARG A 54 -10.86 10.42 -16.50
C ARG A 54 -10.81 9.27 -17.51
N ASN A 55 -9.61 8.78 -17.84
CA ASN A 55 -9.38 7.51 -18.55
C ASN A 55 -8.75 6.47 -17.62
N ASN A 56 -9.57 5.89 -16.74
CA ASN A 56 -9.10 4.96 -15.71
C ASN A 56 -8.39 3.72 -16.27
N ASP A 57 -8.80 3.22 -17.43
CA ASP A 57 -8.18 2.06 -18.09
C ASP A 57 -6.76 2.38 -18.57
N LYS A 58 -6.53 3.57 -19.12
CA LYS A 58 -5.20 4.04 -19.49
C LYS A 58 -4.28 4.13 -18.26
N VAL A 59 -4.77 4.72 -17.18
CA VAL A 59 -4.01 4.83 -15.93
C VAL A 59 -3.71 3.46 -15.34
N MET A 60 -4.61 2.49 -15.47
CA MET A 60 -4.34 1.13 -15.01
C MET A 60 -3.22 0.48 -15.84
N ARG A 61 -3.21 0.63 -17.17
CA ARG A 61 -2.13 0.10 -18.01
C ARG A 61 -0.79 0.79 -17.69
N LEU A 62 -0.77 2.12 -17.51
CA LEU A 62 0.42 2.85 -17.09
C LEU A 62 0.95 2.35 -15.73
N TYR A 63 0.07 2.16 -14.75
CA TYR A 63 0.43 1.59 -13.45
C TYR A 63 1.06 0.20 -13.58
N GLN A 64 0.46 -0.67 -14.39
CA GLN A 64 0.94 -2.03 -14.61
C GLN A 64 2.29 -2.03 -15.34
N GLU A 65 2.45 -1.19 -16.36
CA GLU A 65 3.71 -1.07 -17.10
C GLU A 65 4.83 -0.52 -16.22
N ASN A 66 4.55 0.49 -15.39
CA ASN A 66 5.54 1.02 -14.43
C ASN A 66 5.99 -0.07 -13.44
N LEU A 67 5.07 -0.84 -12.88
CA LEU A 67 5.42 -1.94 -11.97
C LEU A 67 6.23 -3.03 -12.67
N GLU A 68 5.87 -3.39 -13.90
CA GLU A 68 6.62 -4.37 -14.71
C GLU A 68 8.07 -3.92 -14.95
N ILE A 69 8.28 -2.64 -15.31
CA ILE A 69 9.62 -2.07 -15.53
C ILE A 69 10.45 -2.12 -14.24
N ILE A 70 9.87 -1.71 -13.12
CA ILE A 70 10.55 -1.75 -11.82
C ILE A 70 11.00 -3.17 -11.47
N LEU A 71 10.10 -4.14 -11.60
CA LEU A 71 10.43 -5.54 -11.33
C LEU A 71 11.46 -6.11 -12.32
N LYS A 72 11.40 -5.74 -13.60
CA LYS A 72 12.43 -6.11 -14.58
C LYS A 72 13.80 -5.55 -14.18
N ALA A 73 13.84 -4.26 -13.80
CA ALA A 73 15.08 -3.59 -13.39
C ALA A 73 15.70 -4.25 -12.15
N TRP A 74 14.92 -4.72 -11.20
CA TRP A 74 15.42 -5.39 -10.01
C TRP A 74 15.85 -6.84 -10.25
N ASN A 75 15.09 -7.58 -11.05
CA ASN A 75 15.29 -9.03 -11.22
C ASN A 75 16.34 -9.40 -12.28
N ASN A 76 16.79 -8.43 -13.09
CA ASN A 76 17.75 -8.71 -14.16
C ASN A 76 19.00 -7.84 -13.99
N GLU A 77 20.17 -8.37 -14.35
CA GLU A 77 21.40 -7.58 -14.37
C GLU A 77 21.33 -6.47 -15.41
N VAL A 78 20.79 -6.80 -16.57
CA VAL A 78 20.45 -5.86 -17.63
C VAL A 78 19.04 -6.14 -18.14
N PHE A 79 18.35 -5.11 -18.62
CA PHE A 79 16.98 -5.27 -19.11
C PHE A 79 16.70 -4.33 -20.29
N THR A 80 15.68 -4.70 -21.04
CA THR A 80 15.04 -3.86 -22.05
C THR A 80 13.55 -3.81 -21.80
N HIS A 81 12.91 -2.74 -22.25
CA HIS A 81 11.47 -2.63 -22.22
C HIS A 81 10.96 -1.90 -23.46
N LYS A 82 9.87 -2.40 -24.02
CA LYS A 82 9.10 -1.73 -25.07
C LYS A 82 7.63 -1.93 -24.78
N GLY A 83 6.97 -0.86 -24.36
CA GLY A 83 5.58 -0.85 -23.95
C GLY A 83 4.76 0.25 -24.60
N GLU A 84 3.59 0.55 -24.04
CA GLU A 84 2.70 1.61 -24.51
C GLU A 84 3.23 3.00 -24.14
N PHE A 85 3.85 3.12 -22.95
CA PHE A 85 4.26 4.40 -22.36
C PHE A 85 5.77 4.61 -22.36
N TRP A 86 6.54 3.50 -22.33
CA TRP A 86 7.99 3.55 -22.14
C TRP A 86 8.73 2.66 -23.14
N GLU A 87 9.87 3.14 -23.59
CA GLU A 87 10.85 2.33 -24.32
C GLU A 87 12.24 2.54 -23.72
N PHE A 88 12.86 1.46 -23.22
CA PHE A 88 14.17 1.46 -22.59
C PHE A 88 15.08 0.38 -23.18
N PRO A 89 16.35 0.71 -23.57
CA PRO A 89 16.86 2.09 -23.72
C PRO A 89 16.12 2.83 -24.84
N VAL A 90 16.25 4.17 -24.83
CA VAL A 90 15.73 4.98 -25.93
C VAL A 90 16.51 4.64 -27.21
N PRO A 91 15.84 4.27 -28.31
CA PRO A 91 16.52 3.84 -29.53
C PRO A 91 17.42 4.93 -30.17
N GLY A 92 18.50 4.51 -30.81
CA GLY A 92 19.37 5.37 -31.60
C GLY A 92 20.36 6.20 -30.82
N TRP A 93 20.43 6.01 -29.47
CA TRP A 93 21.46 6.69 -28.69
C TRP A 93 22.80 5.92 -28.75
N GLN A 94 23.87 6.59 -29.11
CA GLN A 94 25.22 6.01 -29.25
C GLN A 94 26.20 6.63 -28.25
N GLU A 95 26.98 5.78 -27.57
CA GLU A 95 28.06 6.22 -26.70
C GLU A 95 29.21 6.78 -27.54
N LYS A 96 29.59 8.02 -27.27
CA LYS A 96 30.69 8.72 -27.93
C LYS A 96 31.84 9.08 -27.00
N ASN A 97 31.70 8.71 -25.73
CA ASN A 97 32.68 9.05 -24.72
C ASN A 97 33.77 7.98 -24.64
N ARG A 98 35.00 8.32 -25.02
CA ARG A 98 36.15 7.41 -25.01
C ARG A 98 36.58 6.93 -23.64
N PHE A 99 36.10 7.55 -22.54
CA PHE A 99 36.37 7.05 -21.20
C PHE A 99 35.75 5.69 -20.91
N PHE A 100 34.77 5.27 -21.70
CA PHE A 100 34.09 3.99 -21.56
C PHE A 100 34.61 2.91 -22.54
N GLU A 101 35.73 3.16 -23.23
CA GLU A 101 36.31 2.15 -24.14
C GLU A 101 37.26 1.18 -23.38
N PRO A 102 37.20 -0.16 -23.67
CA PRO A 102 36.26 -0.76 -24.61
C PRO A 102 34.82 -0.74 -24.05
N LEU A 103 33.83 -0.51 -24.95
CA LEU A 103 32.43 -0.52 -24.56
C LEU A 103 32.02 -1.90 -24.05
N ASP A 104 31.28 -1.93 -22.95
CA ASP A 104 30.80 -3.16 -22.37
C ASP A 104 29.71 -3.79 -23.28
N PRO A 105 29.91 -5.01 -23.80
CA PRO A 105 28.98 -5.66 -24.71
C PRO A 105 27.64 -6.06 -24.05
N ARG A 106 27.51 -5.95 -22.74
CA ARG A 106 26.22 -6.16 -22.05
C ARG A 106 25.26 -4.99 -22.31
N TYR A 107 25.79 -3.78 -22.48
CA TYR A 107 25.01 -2.56 -22.62
C TYR A 107 25.05 -1.97 -24.04
N HIS A 108 26.07 -2.26 -24.83
CA HIS A 108 26.28 -1.66 -26.15
C HIS A 108 26.38 -2.74 -27.21
N ASP A 109 25.98 -2.39 -28.41
CA ASP A 109 26.26 -3.17 -29.63
C ASP A 109 27.63 -2.83 -30.20
N GLU A 110 27.99 -3.46 -31.32
CA GLU A 110 29.26 -3.25 -32.02
C GLU A 110 29.44 -1.81 -32.59
N ASN A 111 28.34 -1.06 -32.74
CA ASN A 111 28.34 0.33 -33.23
C ASN A 111 28.31 1.34 -32.08
N GLY A 112 28.32 0.88 -30.83
CA GLY A 112 28.21 1.71 -29.65
C GLY A 112 26.78 2.16 -29.32
N GLU A 113 25.76 1.59 -29.97
CA GLU A 113 24.38 1.86 -29.61
C GLU A 113 24.05 1.21 -28.28
N TYR A 114 23.35 1.97 -27.41
CA TYR A 114 22.95 1.51 -26.09
C TYR A 114 21.74 0.57 -26.20
N LYS A 115 21.95 -0.73 -26.00
CA LYS A 115 20.97 -1.79 -26.28
C LYS A 115 20.32 -2.39 -25.03
N ALA A 116 20.84 -2.12 -23.85
CA ALA A 116 20.27 -2.59 -22.59
C ALA A 116 20.57 -1.61 -21.46
N MET A 117 19.66 -1.52 -20.52
CA MET A 117 19.79 -0.70 -19.31
C MET A 117 20.10 -1.55 -18.08
N TYR A 118 20.63 -0.91 -17.06
CA TYR A 118 20.75 -1.43 -15.71
C TYR A 118 20.42 -0.32 -14.71
N ILE A 119 20.19 -0.70 -13.46
CA ILE A 119 20.06 0.25 -12.35
C ILE A 119 21.17 0.06 -11.35
N HIS A 120 21.53 1.15 -10.67
CA HIS A 120 22.50 1.12 -9.59
C HIS A 120 22.10 2.12 -8.48
N PRO A 121 22.04 1.70 -7.18
CA PRO A 121 22.32 0.34 -6.71
C PRO A 121 21.22 -0.66 -7.08
N ARG A 122 21.55 -1.93 -7.00
CA ARG A 122 20.58 -3.03 -6.99
C ARG A 122 19.98 -3.15 -5.59
N PRO A 123 18.77 -3.72 -5.42
CA PRO A 123 18.24 -4.02 -4.10
C PRO A 123 19.21 -4.87 -3.27
N TYR A 124 19.22 -4.64 -1.97
CA TYR A 124 19.95 -5.48 -1.01
C TYR A 124 19.28 -6.85 -0.86
N THR A 125 17.94 -6.85 -0.85
CA THR A 125 17.13 -8.06 -0.82
C THR A 125 17.32 -8.87 -2.10
N ASP A 126 17.54 -10.17 -1.98
CA ASP A 126 17.63 -11.06 -3.14
C ASP A 126 16.35 -10.97 -3.98
N LYS A 127 16.49 -10.83 -5.28
CA LYS A 127 15.45 -10.50 -6.27
C LYS A 127 14.91 -9.08 -6.09
N HIS A 128 14.04 -8.83 -5.12
CA HIS A 128 13.44 -7.50 -4.87
C HIS A 128 12.77 -7.43 -3.50
N PRO A 129 12.59 -6.20 -2.95
CA PRO A 129 11.79 -6.00 -1.74
C PRO A 129 10.37 -6.58 -1.89
N PRO A 130 9.75 -7.08 -0.81
CA PRO A 130 8.36 -7.55 -0.83
C PRO A 130 7.42 -6.48 -1.37
N VAL A 131 6.59 -6.86 -2.34
CA VAL A 131 5.60 -5.97 -2.97
C VAL A 131 4.31 -6.01 -2.20
N TRP A 132 3.75 -4.83 -1.91
CA TRP A 132 2.45 -4.66 -1.26
C TRP A 132 1.53 -3.80 -2.11
N LEU A 133 0.33 -4.30 -2.39
CA LEU A 133 -0.71 -3.56 -3.09
C LEU A 133 -1.69 -2.93 -2.09
N MET A 134 -2.28 -1.79 -2.41
CA MET A 134 -3.35 -1.20 -1.61
C MET A 134 -4.65 -1.19 -2.41
N SER A 135 -5.64 -1.96 -1.95
CA SER A 135 -6.91 -2.15 -2.69
C SER A 135 -8.01 -2.74 -1.81
N ASN A 136 -9.27 -2.47 -2.21
CA ASN A 136 -10.46 -3.18 -1.73
C ASN A 136 -11.12 -4.00 -2.85
N ALA A 137 -10.49 -4.13 -4.01
CA ALA A 137 -11.06 -4.80 -5.17
C ALA A 137 -10.66 -6.29 -5.24
N PRO A 138 -11.59 -7.25 -5.24
CA PRO A 138 -11.30 -8.67 -5.27
C PRO A 138 -10.34 -9.12 -6.38
N PRO A 139 -10.37 -8.55 -7.62
CA PRO A 139 -9.39 -8.90 -8.64
C PRO A 139 -7.94 -8.60 -8.26
N THR A 140 -7.70 -7.54 -7.46
CA THR A 140 -6.35 -7.21 -6.96
C THR A 140 -5.87 -8.25 -5.96
N PHE A 141 -6.74 -8.72 -5.07
CA PHE A 141 -6.43 -9.78 -4.11
C PHE A 141 -6.09 -11.09 -4.80
N LYS A 142 -6.85 -11.46 -5.83
CA LYS A 142 -6.55 -12.64 -6.65
C LYS A 142 -5.18 -12.52 -7.30
N LEU A 143 -4.90 -11.40 -8.00
CA LEU A 143 -3.62 -11.16 -8.65
C LEU A 143 -2.46 -11.20 -7.64
N ALA A 144 -2.61 -10.57 -6.49
CA ALA A 144 -1.59 -10.55 -5.46
C ALA A 144 -1.28 -11.95 -4.93
N GLY A 145 -2.31 -12.76 -4.63
CA GLY A 145 -2.14 -14.15 -4.23
C GLY A 145 -1.45 -15.01 -5.30
N GLU A 146 -1.82 -14.84 -6.57
CA GLU A 146 -1.14 -15.51 -7.69
C GLU A 146 0.35 -15.15 -7.82
N LYS A 147 0.74 -13.94 -7.39
CA LYS A 147 2.12 -13.43 -7.43
C LYS A 147 2.88 -13.59 -6.12
N GLY A 148 2.24 -13.99 -5.03
CA GLY A 148 2.84 -14.01 -3.70
C GLY A 148 3.13 -12.61 -3.13
N TRP A 149 2.39 -11.59 -3.56
CA TRP A 149 2.50 -10.20 -3.07
C TRP A 149 1.52 -9.94 -1.93
N GLY A 150 1.87 -9.02 -1.03
CA GLY A 150 0.95 -8.61 0.03
C GLY A 150 -0.14 -7.66 -0.45
N VAL A 151 -1.26 -7.58 0.29
CA VAL A 151 -2.32 -6.59 0.05
C VAL A 151 -2.77 -5.97 1.36
N ILE A 152 -2.90 -4.64 1.35
CA ILE A 152 -3.54 -3.88 2.44
C ILE A 152 -4.93 -3.43 2.00
N SER A 153 -5.96 -3.89 2.73
CA SER A 153 -7.33 -3.39 2.60
C SER A 153 -7.45 -1.99 3.22
N MET A 154 -8.26 -1.14 2.61
CA MET A 154 -8.50 0.20 3.14
C MET A 154 -9.95 0.35 3.58
N SER A 155 -10.18 0.53 4.86
CA SER A 155 -11.46 0.99 5.41
C SER A 155 -12.71 0.26 4.87
N ALA A 156 -12.61 -1.04 4.63
CA ALA A 156 -13.73 -1.88 4.22
C ALA A 156 -14.45 -2.48 5.45
N GLY A 157 -15.72 -2.79 5.31
CA GLY A 157 -16.46 -3.55 6.31
C GLY A 157 -15.92 -4.97 6.47
N PRO A 158 -16.22 -5.66 7.59
CA PRO A 158 -15.65 -6.97 7.91
C PRO A 158 -15.99 -8.05 6.88
N LYS A 159 -17.21 -8.10 6.35
CA LYS A 159 -17.62 -9.09 5.33
C LYS A 159 -16.92 -8.87 4.00
N ALA A 160 -16.81 -7.60 3.56
CA ALA A 160 -16.08 -7.26 2.35
C ALA A 160 -14.58 -7.58 2.47
N THR A 161 -13.99 -7.30 3.62
CA THR A 161 -12.60 -7.64 3.93
C THR A 161 -12.41 -9.16 3.89
N LEU A 162 -13.24 -9.92 4.59
CA LEU A 162 -13.16 -11.38 4.64
C LEU A 162 -13.25 -12.00 3.26
N SER A 163 -14.22 -11.59 2.43
CA SER A 163 -14.39 -12.08 1.06
C SER A 163 -13.15 -11.84 0.19
N CYS A 164 -12.51 -10.68 0.33
CA CYS A 164 -11.25 -10.37 -0.36
C CYS A 164 -10.10 -11.26 0.13
N TRP A 165 -10.01 -11.49 1.44
CA TRP A 165 -8.94 -12.27 2.05
C TRP A 165 -9.06 -13.77 1.74
N GLU A 166 -10.29 -14.30 1.68
CA GLU A 166 -10.55 -15.65 1.17
C GLU A 166 -10.10 -15.79 -0.29
N THR A 167 -10.43 -14.79 -1.14
CA THR A 167 -9.97 -14.76 -2.55
C THR A 167 -8.45 -14.77 -2.65
N TYR A 168 -7.76 -14.00 -1.79
CA TYR A 168 -6.30 -13.96 -1.73
C TYR A 168 -5.72 -15.31 -1.27
N ARG A 169 -6.20 -15.83 -0.13
CA ARG A 169 -5.78 -17.12 0.44
C ARG A 169 -5.85 -18.23 -0.59
N ASP A 170 -6.99 -18.36 -1.27
CA ASP A 170 -7.23 -19.42 -2.24
C ASP A 170 -6.30 -19.28 -3.47
N ALA A 171 -6.05 -18.04 -3.93
CA ALA A 171 -5.12 -17.77 -5.00
C ALA A 171 -3.66 -18.06 -4.61
N LEU A 172 -3.24 -17.66 -3.41
CA LEU A 172 -1.89 -17.91 -2.90
C LEU A 172 -1.67 -19.42 -2.63
N ALA A 173 -2.63 -20.12 -2.02
CA ALA A 173 -2.55 -21.54 -1.79
C ALA A 173 -2.36 -22.31 -3.10
N LYS A 174 -3.10 -21.92 -4.15
CA LYS A 174 -2.98 -22.53 -5.48
C LYS A 174 -1.63 -22.24 -6.15
N SER A 175 -1.14 -21.00 -6.08
CA SER A 175 0.13 -20.60 -6.74
C SER A 175 1.36 -21.15 -6.04
N SER A 176 1.33 -21.23 -4.70
CA SER A 176 2.45 -21.74 -3.89
C SER A 176 2.40 -23.24 -3.61
N ASN A 177 1.30 -23.91 -3.96
CA ASN A 177 1.04 -25.34 -3.70
C ASN A 177 1.23 -25.73 -2.21
N ARG A 178 0.71 -24.90 -1.30
CA ARG A 178 0.72 -25.11 0.15
C ARG A 178 -0.57 -24.64 0.80
N GLU A 179 -0.80 -25.05 2.03
CA GLU A 179 -1.85 -24.46 2.84
C GLU A 179 -1.47 -23.03 3.23
N VAL A 180 -2.46 -22.15 3.23
CA VAL A 180 -2.34 -20.73 3.58
C VAL A 180 -3.41 -20.40 4.62
N GLU A 181 -2.99 -19.79 5.70
CA GLU A 181 -3.90 -19.34 6.75
C GLU A 181 -4.66 -18.08 6.34
N LEU A 182 -5.88 -17.91 6.85
CA LEU A 182 -6.62 -16.66 6.65
C LEU A 182 -5.87 -15.51 7.34
N GLY A 183 -5.65 -14.40 6.63
CA GLY A 183 -4.89 -13.27 7.13
C GLY A 183 -3.41 -13.25 6.74
N GLU A 184 -2.85 -14.39 6.34
CA GLU A 184 -1.46 -14.43 5.86
C GLU A 184 -1.27 -13.57 4.60
N GLY A 185 -0.28 -12.68 4.62
CA GLY A 185 0.06 -11.82 3.48
C GLY A 185 -0.93 -10.69 3.17
N VAL A 186 -1.93 -10.51 4.02
CA VAL A 186 -2.91 -9.43 3.88
C VAL A 186 -3.02 -8.63 5.17
N GLY A 187 -3.47 -7.39 5.07
CA GLY A 187 -3.61 -6.50 6.22
C GLY A 187 -4.72 -5.47 6.03
N VAL A 188 -4.97 -4.72 7.09
CA VAL A 188 -5.95 -3.62 7.11
C VAL A 188 -5.26 -2.30 7.44
N CYS A 189 -5.56 -1.26 6.65
CA CYS A 189 -5.27 0.11 7.03
C CYS A 189 -6.44 0.67 7.84
N THR A 190 -6.20 1.07 9.07
CA THR A 190 -7.23 1.65 9.93
C THR A 190 -6.77 2.95 10.58
N SER A 191 -7.69 3.90 10.66
CA SER A 191 -7.51 5.12 11.44
C SER A 191 -7.67 4.81 12.91
N PHE A 192 -6.75 5.26 13.77
CA PHE A 192 -6.80 4.97 15.19
C PHE A 192 -6.40 6.17 16.05
N TYR A 193 -6.81 6.13 17.32
CA TYR A 193 -6.27 7.02 18.36
C TYR A 193 -6.46 6.38 19.73
N VAL A 194 -5.38 6.37 20.52
CA VAL A 194 -5.41 5.87 21.91
C VAL A 194 -5.32 7.06 22.84
N GLY A 195 -6.44 7.43 23.46
CA GLY A 195 -6.55 8.50 24.47
C GLY A 195 -6.22 8.05 25.88
N GLU A 196 -6.20 9.02 26.80
CA GLU A 196 -6.15 8.71 28.26
C GLU A 196 -7.45 8.11 28.74
N THR A 197 -8.55 8.58 28.18
CA THR A 197 -9.90 8.09 28.41
C THR A 197 -10.65 8.02 27.09
N MET A 198 -11.72 7.23 27.03
CA MET A 198 -12.62 7.18 25.90
C MET A 198 -13.10 8.59 25.48
N GLN A 199 -13.49 9.43 26.43
CA GLN A 199 -14.01 10.77 26.13
C GLN A 199 -12.93 11.69 25.55
N GLU A 200 -11.71 11.67 26.13
CA GLU A 200 -10.58 12.45 25.61
C GLU A 200 -10.21 12.03 24.18
N ALA A 201 -10.24 10.74 23.91
CA ALA A 201 -9.98 10.21 22.56
C ALA A 201 -10.99 10.73 21.55
N ILE A 202 -12.27 10.64 21.87
CA ILE A 202 -13.36 11.10 20.99
C ILE A 202 -13.25 12.61 20.76
N ASP A 203 -13.13 13.40 21.82
CA ASP A 203 -13.08 14.87 21.74
C ASP A 203 -11.88 15.36 20.92
N THR A 204 -10.75 14.65 21.02
CA THR A 204 -9.53 14.99 20.29
C THR A 204 -9.64 14.67 18.80
N ILE A 205 -10.18 13.51 18.44
CA ILE A 205 -10.09 12.97 17.07
C ILE A 205 -11.34 13.21 16.23
N ARG A 206 -12.52 13.29 16.82
CA ARG A 206 -13.79 13.49 16.09
C ARG A 206 -13.74 14.66 15.10
N PRO A 207 -13.29 15.89 15.48
CA PRO A 207 -13.24 17.00 14.54
C PRO A 207 -12.32 16.74 13.35
N ALA A 208 -11.19 16.10 13.60
CA ALA A 208 -10.19 15.80 12.57
C ALA A 208 -10.65 14.69 11.61
N ILE A 209 -11.29 13.63 12.11
CA ILE A 209 -11.92 12.58 11.29
C ILE A 209 -13.02 13.19 10.41
N ASN A 210 -13.88 13.99 10.98
CA ASN A 210 -14.96 14.62 10.21
C ASN A 210 -14.40 15.49 9.09
N ALA A 211 -13.46 16.37 9.39
CA ALA A 211 -12.82 17.24 8.39
C ALA A 211 -12.09 16.43 7.28
N TYR A 212 -11.40 15.35 7.65
CA TYR A 212 -10.70 14.49 6.70
C TYR A 212 -11.66 13.79 5.71
N TYR A 213 -12.74 13.19 6.22
CA TYR A 213 -13.69 12.47 5.37
C TYR A 213 -14.60 13.41 4.56
N GLU A 214 -14.90 14.60 5.07
CA GLU A 214 -15.55 15.67 4.29
C GLU A 214 -14.65 16.16 3.15
N PHE A 215 -13.36 16.37 3.43
CA PHE A 215 -12.38 16.72 2.40
C PHE A 215 -12.25 15.61 1.33
N LEU A 216 -12.16 14.35 1.72
CA LEU A 216 -12.11 13.23 0.78
C LEU A 216 -13.37 13.17 -0.10
N GLY A 217 -14.54 13.33 0.47
CA GLY A 217 -15.81 13.35 -0.26
C GLY A 217 -15.93 14.52 -1.22
N GLY A 218 -15.47 15.71 -0.80
CA GLY A 218 -15.50 16.93 -1.63
C GLY A 218 -14.43 17.00 -2.71
N SER A 219 -13.35 16.24 -2.59
CA SER A 219 -12.21 16.26 -3.52
C SER A 219 -12.35 15.30 -4.71
N ARG A 220 -13.48 14.59 -4.83
CA ARG A 220 -13.72 13.54 -5.83
C ARG A 220 -14.98 13.76 -6.63
N PRO A 221 -15.11 13.10 -7.81
CA PRO A 221 -16.35 13.10 -8.56
C PRO A 221 -17.55 12.74 -7.67
N ALA A 222 -18.66 13.43 -7.88
CA ALA A 222 -19.87 13.25 -7.09
C ALA A 222 -20.29 11.77 -7.02
N GLY A 223 -20.30 11.21 -5.82
CA GLY A 223 -20.76 9.84 -5.54
C GLY A 223 -19.69 8.81 -5.22
N GLU A 224 -18.39 9.04 -5.53
CA GLU A 224 -17.34 8.02 -5.31
C GLU A 224 -16.96 7.82 -3.83
N TRP A 225 -17.10 8.85 -2.99
CA TRP A 225 -16.68 8.79 -1.56
C TRP A 225 -17.78 9.35 -0.65
N THR A 226 -18.94 8.79 -0.78
CA THR A 226 -20.05 9.01 0.15
C THR A 226 -20.00 7.92 1.23
N LYS A 227 -20.75 8.13 2.31
CA LYS A 227 -20.96 7.11 3.34
C LYS A 227 -21.38 5.74 2.77
N ARG A 228 -22.08 5.72 1.62
CA ARG A 228 -22.48 4.48 0.93
C ARG A 228 -21.29 3.60 0.51
N GLY A 229 -20.15 4.20 0.21
CA GLY A 229 -18.92 3.48 -0.12
C GLY A 229 -18.26 2.77 1.06
N TYR A 230 -18.74 3.00 2.27
CA TYR A 230 -18.27 2.38 3.51
C TYR A 230 -19.27 1.39 4.12
N LEU A 231 -20.36 1.10 3.42
CA LEU A 231 -21.28 0.04 3.84
C LEU A 231 -20.67 -1.32 3.56
N ASP A 232 -20.98 -2.27 4.43
CA ASP A 232 -20.55 -3.65 4.25
C ASP A 232 -21.44 -4.41 3.27
N ILE A 233 -21.05 -5.61 2.89
CA ILE A 233 -21.83 -6.46 1.98
C ILE A 233 -23.20 -6.76 2.60
N GLY A 234 -24.26 -6.40 1.87
CA GLY A 234 -25.65 -6.58 2.29
C GLY A 234 -26.14 -5.55 3.31
N GLU A 235 -25.36 -4.52 3.62
CA GLU A 235 -25.78 -3.40 4.45
C GLU A 235 -26.44 -2.31 3.61
N GLU A 236 -27.50 -1.69 4.13
CA GLU A 236 -28.19 -0.57 3.52
C GLU A 236 -28.06 0.69 4.37
N MET A 237 -28.03 1.85 3.72
CA MET A 237 -28.07 3.15 4.39
C MET A 237 -29.41 3.35 5.09
N THR A 238 -29.37 3.66 6.35
CA THR A 238 -30.57 4.03 7.12
C THR A 238 -30.74 5.55 7.23
N PRO A 239 -31.95 6.07 7.50
CA PRO A 239 -32.16 7.50 7.78
C PRO A 239 -31.37 8.02 8.99
N GLU A 240 -30.98 7.14 9.91
CA GLU A 240 -30.13 7.45 11.05
C GLU A 240 -28.68 7.63 10.61
N ASP A 241 -28.16 6.74 9.75
CA ASP A 241 -26.80 6.84 9.20
C ASP A 241 -26.59 8.16 8.40
N ASP A 242 -27.61 8.64 7.70
CA ASP A 242 -27.54 9.91 7.00
C ASP A 242 -27.35 11.12 7.95
N LYS A 243 -27.91 11.04 9.18
CA LYS A 243 -27.82 12.09 10.20
C LYS A 243 -26.53 12.05 11.02
N MET A 244 -25.85 10.91 11.06
CA MET A 244 -24.58 10.78 11.77
C MET A 244 -23.52 11.68 11.16
N ASP A 245 -22.57 12.19 11.95
CA ASP A 245 -21.31 12.70 11.42
C ASP A 245 -20.43 11.54 10.92
N TRP A 246 -19.33 11.86 10.27
CA TRP A 246 -18.43 10.82 9.76
C TRP A 246 -17.82 9.96 10.86
N PHE A 247 -17.47 10.56 11.99
CA PHE A 247 -16.89 9.84 13.12
C PHE A 247 -17.83 8.75 13.63
N ASP A 248 -19.08 9.09 13.95
CA ASP A 248 -20.06 8.13 14.47
C ASP A 248 -20.41 7.07 13.44
N PHE A 249 -20.54 7.48 12.17
CA PHE A 249 -20.82 6.54 11.07
C PHE A 249 -19.73 5.48 10.90
N LEU A 250 -18.44 5.87 10.93
CA LEU A 250 -17.30 4.98 10.76
C LEU A 250 -17.03 4.17 12.04
N ASN A 251 -17.17 4.78 13.21
CA ASN A 251 -16.97 4.13 14.49
C ASN A 251 -17.98 3.02 14.75
N LYS A 252 -19.26 3.26 14.44
CA LYS A 252 -20.35 2.24 14.49
C LYS A 252 -19.99 0.97 13.70
N ARG A 253 -19.24 1.12 12.59
CA ARG A 253 -18.84 0.04 11.68
C ARG A 253 -17.46 -0.55 11.95
N GLY A 254 -16.79 -0.07 13.00
CA GLY A 254 -15.43 -0.52 13.34
C GLY A 254 -14.37 -0.19 12.25
N ILE A 255 -14.65 0.76 11.37
CA ILE A 255 -13.72 1.21 10.32
C ILE A 255 -12.60 2.05 10.93
N ILE A 256 -12.91 2.83 11.96
CA ILE A 256 -11.94 3.53 12.81
C ILE A 256 -11.89 2.88 14.19
N VAL A 257 -10.76 2.99 14.88
CA VAL A 257 -10.56 2.46 16.22
C VAL A 257 -10.05 3.58 17.13
N VAL A 258 -10.96 4.19 17.88
CA VAL A 258 -10.71 5.38 18.71
C VAL A 258 -11.25 5.16 20.12
N GLY A 259 -10.39 5.24 21.10
CA GLY A 259 -10.78 5.04 22.49
C GLY A 259 -9.60 5.07 23.45
N ASP A 260 -9.82 4.60 24.67
CA ASP A 260 -8.73 4.30 25.61
C ASP A 260 -8.02 2.99 25.22
N ALA A 261 -6.96 2.64 25.95
CA ALA A 261 -6.13 1.50 25.62
C ALA A 261 -6.89 0.15 25.67
N ASP A 262 -7.84 0.01 26.60
CA ASP A 262 -8.61 -1.21 26.75
C ASP A 262 -9.56 -1.39 25.58
N TYR A 263 -10.31 -0.36 25.22
CA TYR A 263 -11.20 -0.39 24.06
C TYR A 263 -10.46 -0.68 22.76
N VAL A 264 -9.30 -0.01 22.53
CA VAL A 264 -8.52 -0.20 21.30
C VAL A 264 -7.98 -1.63 21.22
N ALA A 265 -7.51 -2.19 22.33
CA ALA A 265 -7.05 -3.58 22.37
C ALA A 265 -8.18 -4.57 22.06
N ASP A 266 -9.36 -4.38 22.69
CA ASP A 266 -10.53 -5.24 22.44
C ASP A 266 -10.97 -5.19 20.97
N ARG A 267 -10.97 -4.01 20.33
CA ARG A 267 -11.31 -3.87 18.91
C ARG A 267 -10.31 -4.56 17.99
N PHE A 268 -9.02 -4.51 18.31
CA PHE A 268 -8.01 -5.23 17.52
C PHE A 268 -8.09 -6.75 17.72
N ALA A 269 -8.37 -7.21 18.96
CA ALA A 269 -8.59 -8.62 19.25
C ALA A 269 -9.83 -9.16 18.49
N GLU A 270 -10.93 -8.42 18.47
CA GLU A 270 -12.12 -8.78 17.70
C GLU A 270 -11.82 -8.90 16.20
N LYS A 271 -11.01 -7.98 15.62
CA LYS A 271 -10.59 -8.09 14.22
C LYS A 271 -9.71 -9.32 13.99
N GLN A 272 -8.82 -9.65 14.92
CA GLN A 272 -8.00 -10.85 14.82
C GLN A 272 -8.86 -12.11 14.83
N GLU A 273 -9.86 -12.20 15.70
CA GLU A 273 -10.76 -13.34 15.76
C GLU A 273 -11.71 -13.46 14.56
N THR A 274 -12.22 -12.32 14.06
CA THR A 274 -13.26 -12.31 13.00
C THR A 274 -12.72 -12.45 11.60
N ILE A 275 -11.55 -11.86 11.31
CA ILE A 275 -10.97 -11.84 9.97
C ILE A 275 -9.54 -12.41 9.91
N GLY A 276 -9.01 -12.96 11.01
CA GLY A 276 -7.63 -13.46 11.04
C GLY A 276 -6.58 -12.36 10.87
N LEU A 277 -6.81 -11.16 11.44
CA LEU A 277 -5.94 -10.01 11.26
C LEU A 277 -4.51 -10.30 11.76
N ASP A 278 -3.54 -10.31 10.84
CA ASP A 278 -2.12 -10.51 11.13
C ASP A 278 -1.28 -9.23 10.89
N HIS A 279 -1.66 -8.45 9.88
CA HIS A 279 -0.98 -7.21 9.54
C HIS A 279 -1.91 -6.01 9.71
N LEU A 280 -1.45 -5.05 10.53
CA LEU A 280 -2.20 -3.82 10.79
C LEU A 280 -1.35 -2.61 10.38
N MET A 281 -1.84 -1.87 9.37
CA MET A 281 -1.30 -0.55 9.02
C MET A 281 -2.12 0.51 9.73
N LEU A 282 -1.46 1.27 10.60
CA LEU A 282 -2.12 2.30 11.41
C LEU A 282 -1.91 3.68 10.80
N MET A 283 -3.02 4.38 10.57
CA MET A 283 -3.04 5.75 10.05
C MET A 283 -3.42 6.71 11.17
N GLN A 284 -2.55 7.71 11.42
CA GLN A 284 -2.77 8.76 12.42
C GLN A 284 -2.35 10.14 11.90
N GLN A 285 -2.65 10.44 10.64
CA GLN A 285 -2.37 11.76 10.08
C GLN A 285 -3.65 12.58 10.06
N TYR A 286 -3.89 13.31 11.15
CA TYR A 286 -5.07 14.13 11.30
C TYR A 286 -4.72 15.61 11.38
N THR A 287 -5.19 16.38 10.40
CA THR A 287 -5.06 17.83 10.39
C THR A 287 -5.75 18.45 11.61
N GLY A 288 -5.04 19.32 12.32
CA GLY A 288 -5.57 20.04 13.48
C GLY A 288 -5.38 19.34 14.83
N VAL A 289 -4.88 18.11 14.87
CA VAL A 289 -4.50 17.44 16.11
C VAL A 289 -3.09 17.87 16.51
N PRO A 290 -2.86 18.38 17.74
CA PRO A 290 -1.52 18.72 18.21
C PRO A 290 -0.56 17.52 18.16
N TYR A 291 0.66 17.78 17.73
CA TYR A 291 1.66 16.72 17.51
C TYR A 291 1.99 15.94 18.80
N GLU A 292 2.05 16.62 19.95
CA GLU A 292 2.25 15.99 21.25
C GLU A 292 1.14 14.99 21.62
N LYS A 293 -0.10 15.23 21.23
CA LYS A 293 -1.21 14.30 21.42
C LYS A 293 -1.05 13.07 20.52
N ILE A 294 -0.60 13.27 19.29
CA ILE A 294 -0.30 12.15 18.36
C ILE A 294 0.81 11.27 18.94
N LEU A 295 1.91 11.86 19.40
CA LEU A 295 2.99 11.11 20.04
C LEU A 295 2.55 10.38 21.31
N ALA A 296 1.74 11.02 22.14
CA ALA A 296 1.20 10.39 23.35
C ALA A 296 0.30 9.20 23.02
N SER A 297 -0.52 9.30 21.95
CA SER A 297 -1.34 8.18 21.46
C SER A 297 -0.48 7.01 20.98
N TRP A 298 0.56 7.26 20.20
CA TRP A 298 1.52 6.21 19.78
C TRP A 298 2.22 5.57 20.98
N LYS A 299 2.63 6.36 21.96
CA LYS A 299 3.23 5.84 23.19
C LYS A 299 2.29 4.89 23.91
N ARG A 300 1.03 5.29 24.13
CA ARG A 300 0.01 4.43 24.75
C ARG A 300 -0.24 3.15 23.94
N LEU A 301 -0.28 3.25 22.61
CA LEU A 301 -0.40 2.08 21.75
C LEU A 301 0.71 1.06 22.04
N PHE A 302 1.98 1.48 22.01
CA PHE A 302 3.12 0.58 22.19
C PHE A 302 3.30 0.11 23.64
N GLU A 303 2.93 0.90 24.62
CA GLU A 303 3.08 0.55 26.05
C GLU A 303 1.90 -0.24 26.63
N SER A 304 0.70 -0.03 26.11
CA SER A 304 -0.52 -0.58 26.74
C SER A 304 -1.37 -1.48 25.84
N VAL A 305 -1.27 -1.35 24.51
CA VAL A 305 -2.06 -2.13 23.56
C VAL A 305 -1.24 -3.25 22.92
N VAL A 306 -0.15 -2.91 22.26
CA VAL A 306 0.69 -3.88 21.52
C VAL A 306 1.15 -5.07 22.39
N PRO A 307 1.55 -4.90 23.67
CA PRO A 307 2.00 -6.02 24.49
C PRO A 307 0.93 -7.10 24.74
N ARG A 308 -0.35 -6.80 24.48
CA ARG A 308 -1.45 -7.75 24.66
C ARG A 308 -1.55 -8.78 23.51
N PHE A 309 -0.88 -8.53 22.38
CA PHE A 309 -0.97 -9.36 21.17
C PHE A 309 0.22 -10.31 20.96
N GLY A 310 1.13 -10.38 21.90
CA GLY A 310 2.37 -11.18 21.77
C GLY A 310 3.31 -10.61 20.71
N THR A 311 4.61 -10.66 20.94
CA THR A 311 5.63 -10.16 20.01
C THR A 311 6.32 -11.31 19.33
N GLN A 312 5.69 -11.97 18.37
CA GLN A 312 6.51 -12.58 17.31
C GLN A 312 6.97 -11.45 16.39
N SER A 313 8.27 -11.19 16.36
CA SER A 313 8.80 -10.16 15.49
C SER A 313 8.55 -10.55 14.03
N ILE A 314 8.24 -9.58 13.18
CA ILE A 314 8.15 -9.77 11.71
C ILE A 314 9.42 -10.47 11.17
N ALA A 315 10.57 -10.26 11.80
CA ALA A 315 11.82 -10.95 11.48
C ALA A 315 11.74 -12.46 11.72
N GLN A 316 11.15 -12.89 12.83
CA GLN A 316 10.99 -14.31 13.15
C GLN A 316 10.01 -15.01 12.21
N LYS A 317 8.90 -14.36 11.86
CA LYS A 317 7.96 -14.89 10.85
C LYS A 317 8.59 -14.96 9.46
N ARG A 318 9.47 -14.03 9.09
CA ARG A 318 10.20 -14.08 7.80
C ARG A 318 11.24 -15.20 7.75
N GLU A 319 11.88 -15.51 8.85
CA GLU A 319 12.80 -16.65 8.96
C GLU A 319 12.03 -17.98 8.84
N ASP A 320 10.88 -18.11 9.46
CA ASP A 320 10.01 -19.30 9.40
C ASP A 320 9.40 -19.52 8.00
N ILE A 321 9.13 -18.46 7.23
CA ILE A 321 8.62 -18.54 5.85
C ILE A 321 9.73 -18.90 4.84
N ASN A 322 10.99 -18.56 5.13
CA ASN A 322 12.14 -18.82 4.28
C ASN A 322 12.90 -20.10 4.65
N ALA A 323 12.52 -20.79 5.71
CA ALA A 323 13.05 -22.07 6.13
C ALA A 323 12.27 -23.25 5.51
#